data_267eb16a60f3da50e8e84044258813e0
#
_entry.id   267eb16a60f3da50e8e84044258813e0
#
_cell.length_a   1.000
_cell.length_b   1.000
_cell.length_c   1.000
_cell.angle_alpha   90.00
_cell.angle_beta   90.00
_cell.angle_gamma   90.00
#
_symmetry.space_group_name_H-M   'P 1'
#
loop_
_entity.id
_entity.type
_entity.pdbx_description
1 polymer ?
#
loop_
_entity_poly.entity_id
_entity_poly.type
_entity_poly.pdbx_seq_one_letter_code
_entity_poly.pdbx_strand_id
1 'polypeptide(L)'
;VLKPKHSAFYATTLDTLLTYLGAHTVILTGVAGNICILFSANDAYMRDLNVIVPADCVASNTVSENQHALDQMRKVLKADVTESTALDLHRIRKDRRR
;
A
#
# COMPACT_ATOMS: atom_id res chain seq x y z
N VAL A 1 -0.39 -15.26 1.70
CA VAL A 1 0.38 -15.19 0.43
C VAL A 1 1.87 -15.19 0.75
N LEU A 2 2.58 -16.14 0.19
CA LEU A 2 4.04 -16.21 0.32
C LEU A 2 4.69 -15.44 -0.82
N LYS A 3 5.54 -14.48 -0.49
CA LYS A 3 6.18 -13.65 -1.50
C LYS A 3 7.67 -13.96 -1.62
N PRO A 4 8.17 -14.22 -2.84
CA PRO A 4 9.59 -14.53 -3.05
C PRO A 4 10.48 -13.30 -3.12
N LYS A 5 9.91 -12.12 -3.37
CA LYS A 5 10.64 -10.87 -3.54
C LYS A 5 9.98 -9.76 -2.70
N HIS A 6 10.45 -8.53 -2.86
CA HIS A 6 10.01 -7.42 -2.02
C HIS A 6 8.53 -7.08 -2.23
N SER A 7 8.08 -7.01 -3.48
CA SER A 7 6.68 -6.74 -3.75
C SER A 7 5.81 -7.95 -3.45
N ALA A 8 4.68 -7.73 -2.80
CA ALA A 8 3.69 -8.78 -2.53
C ALA A 8 2.98 -9.26 -3.81
N PHE A 9 3.14 -8.57 -4.92
CA PHE A 9 2.51 -8.95 -6.20
C PHE A 9 3.40 -9.85 -7.05
N TYR A 10 4.71 -9.72 -6.91
CA TYR A 10 5.63 -10.42 -7.81
C TYR A 10 5.59 -11.93 -7.58
N ALA A 11 5.23 -12.67 -8.60
CA ALA A 11 5.16 -14.14 -8.58
C ALA A 11 4.35 -14.68 -7.40
N THR A 12 3.24 -14.01 -7.07
CA THR A 12 2.32 -14.44 -6.02
C THR A 12 0.91 -14.56 -6.58
N THR A 13 0.01 -15.11 -5.77
CA THR A 13 -1.41 -15.21 -6.12
C THR A 13 -2.21 -13.98 -5.71
N LEU A 14 -1.55 -12.92 -5.21
CA LEU A 14 -2.27 -11.77 -4.66
C LEU A 14 -3.15 -11.08 -5.68
N ASP A 15 -2.65 -10.87 -6.90
CA ASP A 15 -3.41 -10.21 -7.96
C ASP A 15 -4.70 -10.99 -8.26
N THR A 16 -4.58 -12.29 -8.41
CA THR A 16 -5.72 -13.17 -8.64
C THR A 16 -6.72 -13.11 -7.48
N LEU A 17 -6.21 -13.12 -6.25
CA LEU A 17 -7.05 -13.06 -5.05
C LEU A 17 -7.82 -11.75 -4.98
N LEU A 18 -7.15 -10.63 -5.24
CA LEU A 18 -7.80 -9.31 -5.21
C LEU A 18 -8.88 -9.20 -6.28
N THR A 19 -8.61 -9.73 -7.46
CA THR A 19 -9.60 -9.78 -8.55
C THR A 19 -10.81 -10.62 -8.15
N TYR A 20 -10.56 -11.78 -7.57
CA TYR A 20 -11.64 -12.67 -7.11
C TYR A 20 -12.51 -11.99 -6.05
N LEU A 21 -11.89 -11.25 -5.13
CA LEU A 21 -12.61 -10.55 -4.06
C LEU A 21 -13.31 -9.28 -4.54
N GLY A 22 -13.01 -8.82 -5.76
CA GLY A 22 -13.52 -7.55 -6.26
C GLY A 22 -12.93 -6.36 -5.50
N ALA A 23 -11.73 -6.51 -4.95
CA ALA A 23 -11.09 -5.45 -4.19
C ALA A 23 -10.62 -4.33 -5.11
N HIS A 24 -10.84 -3.09 -4.68
CA HIS A 24 -10.39 -1.90 -5.42
C HIS A 24 -9.47 -1.01 -4.59
N THR A 25 -9.26 -1.35 -3.34
CA THR A 25 -8.40 -0.60 -2.42
C THR A 25 -7.55 -1.57 -1.61
N VAL A 26 -6.29 -1.25 -1.43
CA VAL A 26 -5.39 -2.02 -0.56
C VAL A 26 -4.85 -1.10 0.54
N ILE A 27 -4.77 -1.64 1.75
CA ILE A 27 -4.15 -0.96 2.88
C ILE A 27 -2.87 -1.72 3.20
N LEU A 28 -1.73 -1.06 3.04
CA LEU A 28 -0.42 -1.67 3.22
C LEU A 28 0.19 -1.25 4.55
N THR A 29 0.63 -2.22 5.33
CA THR A 29 1.28 -2.00 6.63
C THR A 29 2.51 -2.90 6.75
N GLY A 30 3.40 -2.57 7.66
CA GLY A 30 4.54 -3.42 7.98
C GLY A 30 5.89 -2.75 7.72
N VAL A 31 6.87 -3.57 7.42
CA VAL A 31 8.26 -3.17 7.17
C VAL A 31 8.81 -3.87 5.93
N ALA A 32 9.75 -3.30 5.23
CA ALA A 32 10.24 -1.94 5.41
C ALA A 32 9.46 -1.00 4.50
N GLY A 33 9.14 0.18 5.02
CA GLY A 33 8.35 1.16 4.30
C GLY A 33 8.98 1.59 2.98
N ASN A 34 10.29 1.69 2.95
CA ASN A 34 11.06 2.09 1.77
C ASN A 34 11.46 0.92 0.86
N ILE A 35 11.04 -0.29 1.16
CA ILE A 35 11.36 -1.48 0.36
C ILE A 35 10.07 -2.24 0.05
N CYS A 36 9.71 -3.21 0.89
CA CYS A 36 8.55 -4.08 0.62
C CYS A 36 7.24 -3.30 0.46
N ILE A 37 7.04 -2.30 1.30
CA ILE A 37 5.83 -1.49 1.24
C ILE A 37 5.84 -0.60 -0.01
N LEU A 38 6.95 0.09 -0.27
CA LEU A 38 7.07 0.95 -1.45
C LEU A 38 6.87 0.17 -2.75
N PHE A 39 7.53 -0.97 -2.88
CA PHE A 39 7.43 -1.77 -4.11
C PHE A 39 6.04 -2.38 -4.27
N SER A 40 5.41 -2.84 -3.18
CA SER A 40 4.03 -3.32 -3.25
C SER A 40 3.06 -2.20 -3.58
N ALA A 41 3.27 -1.01 -3.03
CA ALA A 41 2.44 0.17 -3.32
C ALA A 41 2.54 0.55 -4.80
N ASN A 42 3.74 0.51 -5.37
CA ASN A 42 3.93 0.80 -6.79
C ASN A 42 3.19 -0.21 -7.66
N ASP A 43 3.30 -1.49 -7.34
CA ASP A 43 2.59 -2.53 -8.09
C ASP A 43 1.08 -2.38 -7.99
N ALA A 44 0.56 -2.02 -6.81
CA ALA A 44 -0.86 -1.76 -6.62
C ALA A 44 -1.31 -0.54 -7.43
N TYR A 45 -0.51 0.52 -7.41
CA TYR A 45 -0.78 1.72 -8.19
C TYR A 45 -0.87 1.41 -9.68
N MET A 46 0.07 0.63 -10.19
CA MET A 46 0.10 0.26 -11.61
C MET A 46 -1.08 -0.64 -12.04
N ARG A 47 -1.75 -1.23 -11.06
CA ARG A 47 -2.96 -2.04 -11.28
C ARG A 47 -4.25 -1.26 -11.04
N ASP A 48 -4.14 0.05 -10.91
CA ASP A 48 -5.26 0.95 -10.68
C ASP A 48 -6.03 0.69 -9.38
N LEU A 49 -5.35 0.15 -8.39
CA LEU A 49 -5.91 0.03 -7.05
C LEU A 49 -5.72 1.34 -6.28
N ASN A 50 -6.66 1.67 -5.43
CA ASN A 50 -6.47 2.73 -4.45
C ASN A 50 -5.48 2.24 -3.40
N VAL A 51 -4.48 3.06 -3.06
CA VAL A 51 -3.41 2.66 -2.15
C VAL A 51 -3.47 3.51 -0.89
N ILE A 52 -3.56 2.85 0.25
CA ILE A 52 -3.53 3.49 1.56
C ILE A 52 -2.35 2.91 2.33
N VAL A 53 -1.46 3.78 2.80
CA VAL A 53 -0.29 3.40 3.59
C VAL A 53 -0.30 4.23 4.86
N PRO A 54 -0.98 3.78 5.93
CA PRO A 54 -1.08 4.59 7.14
C PRO A 54 0.31 4.90 7.70
N ALA A 55 0.60 6.18 7.90
CA ALA A 55 1.94 6.64 8.27
C ALA A 55 2.45 6.02 9.58
N ASP A 56 1.53 5.71 10.50
CA ASP A 56 1.87 5.12 11.80
C ASP A 56 1.96 3.59 11.77
N CYS A 57 1.71 2.97 10.62
CA CYS A 57 1.68 1.50 10.51
C CYS A 57 2.81 0.95 9.66
N VAL A 58 3.79 1.77 9.30
CA VAL A 58 4.96 1.35 8.52
C VAL A 58 6.22 1.87 9.20
N ALA A 59 7.30 1.14 9.03
CA ALA A 59 8.59 1.51 9.57
C ALA A 59 9.69 1.12 8.58
N SER A 60 10.80 1.86 8.64
CA SER A 60 12.01 1.59 7.87
C SER A 60 13.20 1.54 8.84
N ASN A 61 14.42 1.39 8.32
CA ASN A 61 15.60 1.33 9.19
C ASN A 61 15.82 2.63 9.96
N THR A 62 15.44 3.77 9.38
CA THR A 62 15.52 5.07 10.05
C THR A 62 14.22 5.83 9.86
N VAL A 63 13.97 6.80 10.75
CA VAL A 63 12.81 7.68 10.65
C VAL A 63 12.88 8.49 9.36
N SER A 64 14.07 8.97 9.00
CA SER A 64 14.28 9.77 7.80
C SER A 64 13.96 8.98 6.52
N GLU A 65 14.43 7.75 6.42
CA GLU A 65 14.14 6.89 5.28
C GLU A 65 12.65 6.59 5.18
N ASN A 66 12.01 6.37 6.31
CA ASN A 66 10.58 6.09 6.34
C ASN A 66 9.76 7.29 5.87
N GLN A 67 10.11 8.48 6.36
CA GLN A 67 9.43 9.71 5.97
C GLN A 67 9.60 9.99 4.47
N HIS A 68 10.82 9.78 3.95
CA HIS A 68 11.09 9.95 2.53
C HIS A 68 10.24 9.00 1.68
N ALA A 69 10.14 7.73 2.10
CA ALA A 69 9.33 6.75 1.38
C ALA A 69 7.84 7.12 1.40
N LEU A 70 7.33 7.57 2.54
CA LEU A 70 5.93 8.01 2.64
C LEU A 70 5.65 9.21 1.75
N ASP A 71 6.55 10.19 1.71
CA ASP A 71 6.41 11.36 0.84
C ASP A 71 6.40 10.95 -0.64
N GLN A 72 7.27 10.04 -1.02
CA GLN A 72 7.32 9.55 -2.39
C GLN A 72 6.04 8.81 -2.79
N MET A 73 5.56 7.93 -1.92
CA MET A 73 4.31 7.22 -2.17
C MET A 73 3.13 8.17 -2.30
N ARG A 74 3.08 9.19 -1.45
CA ARG A 74 2.02 10.19 -1.51
C ARG A 74 2.07 11.01 -2.81
N LYS A 75 3.25 11.48 -3.18
CA LYS A 75 3.41 12.37 -4.34
C LYS A 75 3.31 11.63 -5.67
N VAL A 76 3.96 10.49 -5.79
CA VAL A 76 4.08 9.78 -7.06
C VAL A 76 2.96 8.76 -7.24
N LEU A 77 2.68 7.97 -6.22
CA LEU A 77 1.71 6.88 -6.29
C LEU A 77 0.31 7.30 -5.85
N LYS A 78 0.14 8.56 -5.44
CA LYS A 78 -1.13 9.09 -4.96
C LYS A 78 -1.69 8.31 -3.77
N ALA A 79 -0.79 7.72 -2.97
CA ALA A 79 -1.19 6.97 -1.79
C ALA A 79 -1.74 7.89 -0.72
N ASP A 80 -2.74 7.40 0.01
CA ASP A 80 -3.25 8.08 1.20
C ASP A 80 -2.39 7.62 2.39
N VAL A 81 -1.68 8.55 3.02
CA VAL A 81 -0.80 8.26 4.15
C VAL A 81 -1.39 8.73 5.48
N THR A 82 -2.70 8.91 5.53
CA THR A 82 -3.41 9.27 6.76
C THR A 82 -3.13 8.25 7.85
N GLU A 83 -2.97 8.72 9.09
CA GLU A 83 -2.75 7.81 10.22
C GLU A 83 -3.95 6.90 10.44
N SER A 84 -3.68 5.71 10.99
CA SER A 84 -4.68 4.64 11.11
C SER A 84 -5.92 5.06 11.91
N THR A 85 -5.74 5.91 12.92
CA THR A 85 -6.85 6.37 13.77
C THR A 85 -7.82 7.28 13.04
N ALA A 86 -7.41 7.88 11.92
CA ALA A 86 -8.24 8.79 11.13
C ALA A 86 -8.83 8.11 9.90
N LEU A 87 -8.60 6.82 9.70
CA LEU A 87 -9.17 6.08 8.57
C LEU A 87 -10.64 5.73 8.86
N ASP A 88 -11.47 5.93 7.85
CA ASP A 88 -12.87 5.54 7.88
C ASP A 88 -13.04 4.36 6.91
N LEU A 89 -13.01 3.15 7.45
CA LEU A 89 -13.07 1.93 6.64
C LEU A 89 -14.38 1.81 5.88
N HIS A 90 -15.46 2.31 6.45
CA HIS A 90 -16.76 2.27 5.78
C HIS A 90 -16.76 3.15 4.51
N ARG A 91 -16.20 4.36 4.61
CA ARG A 91 -16.06 5.25 3.46
C ARG A 91 -15.09 4.68 2.43
N ILE A 92 -13.97 4.12 2.87
CA ILE A 92 -12.97 3.51 2.00
C ILE A 92 -13.61 2.37 1.19
N ARG A 93 -14.41 1.55 1.84
CA ARG A 93 -15.09 0.43 1.19
C ARG A 93 -16.00 0.89 0.06
N LYS A 94 -16.60 2.06 0.19
CA LYS A 94 -17.51 2.61 -0.82
C LYS A 94 -16.81 3.37 -1.94
N ASP A 95 -15.56 3.78 -1.73
CA ASP A 95 -14.83 4.60 -2.69
C ASP A 95 -14.26 3.72 -3.80
N ARG A 96 -14.75 3.91 -5.02
CA ARG A 96 -14.35 3.14 -6.20
C ARG A 96 -13.80 4.02 -7.31
N ARG A 97 -13.17 5.13 -6.95
CA ARG A 97 -12.72 6.13 -7.93
C ARG A 97 -11.53 5.68 -8.78
N ARG A 98 -10.89 4.55 -8.47
CA ARG A 98 -9.78 4.09 -9.29
C ARG A 98 -10.07 2.87 -10.09
#